data_4cd22aad767fbdad3998bdea64641ef6
#
_entry.id   4cd22aad767fbdad3998bdea64641ef6
#
_cell.length_a   1.000
_cell.length_b   1.000
_cell.length_c   1.000
_cell.angle_alpha   90.00
_cell.angle_beta   90.00
_cell.angle_gamma   90.00
#
_symmetry.space_group_name_H-M   'P 1'
#
loop_
_entity.id
_entity.type
_entity.pdbx_description
1 polymer ?
#
loop_
_entity_poly.entity_id
_entity_poly.type
_entity_poly.pdbx_seq_one_letter_code
_entity_poly.pdbx_strand_id
1 'polypeptide(L)'
;MYLCEKLDMKCNIDTYKGILPGKIINRRLKGLNLSQRALARNIGEHSQSINAVIMGRRPLTTELAIKIERALGYDEGFLLALQAYYNIAEYKRKEASFSVTGVPDIRKILFWDTDFDKIDWGRYRNFVVQRVLERGDEADIEEIIRFYGIKQSDIKDYEPTNSYRIRTNTE
;
A
#
# COMPACT_ATOMS: atom_id res chain seq x y z
N MET A 1 -10.92 -30.76 25.35
CA MET A 1 -11.69 -29.67 25.98
C MET A 1 -10.81 -28.45 25.92
N TYR A 2 -10.86 -27.66 24.81
CA TYR A 2 -10.01 -26.51 24.60
C TYR A 2 -10.73 -25.27 25.10
N LEU A 3 -10.14 -24.64 26.11
CA LEU A 3 -10.58 -23.34 26.62
C LEU A 3 -10.47 -22.31 25.47
N CYS A 4 -11.62 -22.01 24.91
CA CYS A 4 -11.78 -20.83 24.05
C CYS A 4 -12.00 -19.65 25.00
N GLU A 5 -10.92 -19.05 25.50
CA GLU A 5 -11.00 -17.69 26.00
C GLU A 5 -11.38 -16.78 24.82
N LYS A 6 -12.69 -16.49 24.79
CA LYS A 6 -13.26 -15.42 23.98
C LYS A 6 -12.56 -14.12 24.38
N LEU A 7 -11.47 -13.78 23.69
CA LEU A 7 -11.14 -12.38 23.54
C LEU A 7 -12.27 -11.79 22.68
N ASP A 8 -13.18 -11.14 23.38
CA ASP A 8 -14.33 -10.41 22.85
C ASP A 8 -13.77 -9.19 22.07
N MET A 9 -13.12 -9.47 20.93
CA MET A 9 -12.76 -8.44 19.99
C MET A 9 -13.97 -8.17 19.10
N LYS A 10 -14.90 -7.34 19.60
CA LYS A 10 -15.75 -6.56 18.70
C LYS A 10 -14.80 -5.76 17.83
N CYS A 11 -14.45 -6.34 16.68
CA CYS A 11 -13.57 -5.68 15.72
C CYS A 11 -14.30 -4.45 15.19
N ASN A 12 -14.02 -3.30 15.81
CA ASN A 12 -14.56 -2.04 15.31
C ASN A 12 -13.98 -1.80 13.92
N ILE A 13 -14.78 -2.01 12.88
CA ILE A 13 -14.40 -1.88 11.48
C ILE A 13 -13.82 -0.50 11.18
N ASP A 14 -14.26 0.53 11.91
CA ASP A 14 -13.80 1.91 11.70
C ASP A 14 -12.30 2.07 11.98
N THR A 15 -11.76 1.30 12.90
CA THR A 15 -10.32 1.31 13.23
C THR A 15 -9.45 0.76 12.09
N TYR A 16 -10.02 -0.09 11.23
CA TYR A 16 -9.29 -0.81 10.19
C TYR A 16 -9.62 -0.35 8.76
N LYS A 17 -10.50 0.65 8.61
CA LYS A 17 -10.85 1.20 7.29
C LYS A 17 -9.61 1.63 6.51
N GLY A 18 -9.50 1.20 5.27
CA GLY A 18 -8.39 1.54 4.38
C GLY A 18 -7.12 0.70 4.59
N ILE A 19 -7.10 -0.19 5.58
CA ILE A 19 -5.99 -1.12 5.78
C ILE A 19 -6.23 -2.37 4.93
N LEU A 20 -5.17 -2.84 4.25
CA LEU A 20 -5.21 -4.09 3.47
C LEU A 20 -5.63 -5.26 4.39
N PRO A 21 -6.71 -6.01 4.07
CA PRO A 21 -7.17 -7.15 4.89
C PRO A 21 -6.08 -8.18 5.15
N GLY A 22 -5.20 -8.40 4.19
CA GLY A 22 -4.05 -9.30 4.34
C GLY A 22 -3.13 -8.95 5.51
N LYS A 23 -2.93 -7.66 5.82
CA LYS A 23 -2.14 -7.24 6.99
C LYS A 23 -2.82 -7.65 8.31
N ILE A 24 -4.14 -7.58 8.35
CA ILE A 24 -4.95 -7.93 9.53
C ILE A 24 -4.93 -9.44 9.74
N ILE A 25 -5.11 -10.21 8.66
CA ILE A 25 -4.98 -11.69 8.67
C ILE A 25 -3.58 -12.08 9.17
N ASN A 26 -2.53 -11.48 8.63
CA ASN A 26 -1.15 -11.80 9.03
C ASN A 26 -0.87 -11.47 10.50
N ARG A 27 -1.39 -10.35 11.01
CA ARG A 27 -1.30 -9.98 12.43
C ARG A 27 -2.01 -11.01 13.33
N ARG A 28 -3.19 -11.47 12.94
CA ARG A 28 -3.95 -12.50 13.69
C ARG A 28 -3.22 -13.83 13.69
N LEU A 29 -2.67 -14.26 12.56
CA LEU A 29 -1.86 -15.48 12.47
C LEU A 29 -0.66 -15.43 13.42
N LYS A 30 0.05 -14.30 13.46
CA LYS A 30 1.16 -14.10 14.41
C LYS A 30 0.70 -14.20 15.87
N GLY A 31 -0.44 -13.58 16.20
CA GLY A 31 -1.00 -13.63 17.55
C GLY A 31 -1.45 -15.03 17.99
N LEU A 32 -1.80 -15.88 17.02
CA LEU A 32 -2.19 -17.27 17.26
C LEU A 32 -1.03 -18.27 17.10
N ASN A 33 0.20 -17.80 16.81
CA ASN A 33 1.36 -18.63 16.45
C ASN A 33 1.06 -19.61 15.29
N LEU A 34 0.19 -19.22 14.35
CA LEU A 34 -0.17 -20.01 13.20
C LEU A 34 0.61 -19.57 11.96
N SER A 35 1.13 -20.54 11.21
CA SER A 35 1.74 -20.27 9.91
C SER A 35 0.67 -20.12 8.81
N GLN A 36 1.00 -19.39 7.74
CA GLN A 36 0.14 -19.29 6.55
C GLN A 36 -0.14 -20.67 5.93
N ARG A 37 0.84 -21.59 5.99
CA ARG A 37 0.66 -22.99 5.53
C ARG A 37 -0.32 -23.77 6.39
N ALA A 38 -0.31 -23.56 7.70
CA ALA A 38 -1.25 -24.19 8.62
C ALA A 38 -2.67 -23.69 8.36
N LEU A 39 -2.86 -22.37 8.19
CA LEU A 39 -4.15 -21.80 7.81
C LEU A 39 -4.63 -22.40 6.47
N ALA A 40 -3.80 -22.37 5.44
CA ALA A 40 -4.15 -22.91 4.11
C ALA A 40 -4.63 -24.35 4.18
N ARG A 41 -3.92 -25.20 4.91
CA ARG A 41 -4.30 -26.61 5.13
C ARG A 41 -5.64 -26.74 5.86
N ASN A 42 -5.86 -25.92 6.89
CA ASN A 42 -7.08 -25.97 7.69
C ASN A 42 -8.33 -25.60 6.87
N ILE A 43 -8.21 -24.66 5.93
CA ILE A 43 -9.33 -24.21 5.11
C ILE A 43 -9.40 -24.86 3.72
N GLY A 44 -8.52 -25.82 3.43
CA GLY A 44 -8.49 -26.54 2.15
C GLY A 44 -8.04 -25.68 0.96
N GLU A 45 -7.13 -24.73 1.21
CA GLU A 45 -6.63 -23.80 0.19
C GLU A 45 -5.12 -23.95 -0.04
N HIS A 46 -4.63 -23.45 -1.19
CA HIS A 46 -3.20 -23.41 -1.47
C HIS A 46 -2.50 -22.29 -0.67
N SER A 47 -1.35 -22.60 -0.08
CA SER A 47 -0.56 -21.61 0.68
C SER A 47 -0.14 -20.41 -0.15
N GLN A 48 0.05 -20.59 -1.47
CA GLN A 48 0.34 -19.51 -2.40
C GLN A 48 -0.84 -18.51 -2.54
N SER A 49 -2.09 -19.01 -2.53
CA SER A 49 -3.30 -18.18 -2.57
C SER A 49 -3.39 -17.31 -1.32
N ILE A 50 -3.17 -17.91 -0.16
CA ILE A 50 -3.14 -17.17 1.12
C ILE A 50 -2.03 -16.11 1.13
N ASN A 51 -0.83 -16.47 0.70
CA ASN A 51 0.28 -15.52 0.61
C ASN A 51 -0.03 -14.36 -0.35
N ALA A 52 -0.63 -14.64 -1.51
CA ALA A 52 -0.99 -13.61 -2.48
C ALA A 52 -1.99 -12.59 -1.90
N VAL A 53 -2.97 -13.05 -1.11
CA VAL A 53 -3.93 -12.18 -0.41
C VAL A 53 -3.24 -11.37 0.70
N ILE A 54 -2.41 -12.01 1.51
CA ILE A 54 -1.68 -11.35 2.61
C ILE A 54 -0.76 -10.24 2.08
N MET A 55 -0.12 -10.47 0.93
CA MET A 55 0.76 -9.49 0.28
C MET A 55 0.01 -8.48 -0.61
N GLY A 56 -1.32 -8.55 -0.69
CA GLY A 56 -2.13 -7.63 -1.51
C GLY A 56 -2.02 -7.83 -3.02
N ARG A 57 -1.36 -8.92 -3.47
CA ARG A 57 -1.24 -9.24 -4.90
C ARG A 57 -2.54 -9.78 -5.50
N ARG A 58 -3.43 -10.27 -4.66
CA ARG A 58 -4.75 -10.79 -5.04
C ARG A 58 -5.80 -10.25 -4.06
N PRO A 59 -6.95 -9.77 -4.54
CA PRO A 59 -8.05 -9.38 -3.68
C PRO A 59 -8.62 -10.60 -2.94
N LEU A 60 -9.19 -10.36 -1.77
CA LEU A 60 -9.88 -11.36 -0.99
C LEU A 60 -11.25 -11.63 -1.62
N THR A 61 -11.50 -12.88 -2.03
CA THR A 61 -12.79 -13.30 -2.55
C THR A 61 -13.76 -13.64 -1.41
N THR A 62 -15.06 -13.60 -1.67
CA THR A 62 -16.10 -13.91 -0.68
C THR A 62 -15.91 -15.29 -0.07
N GLU A 63 -15.68 -16.32 -0.91
CA GLU A 63 -15.47 -17.68 -0.45
C GLU A 63 -14.26 -17.79 0.48
N LEU A 64 -13.13 -17.21 0.06
CA LEU A 64 -11.90 -17.26 0.84
C LEU A 64 -12.02 -16.45 2.14
N ALA A 65 -12.73 -15.31 2.11
CA ALA A 65 -13.00 -14.51 3.30
C ALA A 65 -13.75 -15.31 4.35
N ILE A 66 -14.87 -15.93 3.98
CA ILE A 66 -15.69 -16.74 4.90
C ILE A 66 -14.88 -17.90 5.48
N LYS A 67 -14.09 -18.60 4.69
CA LYS A 67 -13.21 -19.69 5.16
C LYS A 67 -12.19 -19.18 6.20
N ILE A 68 -11.54 -18.05 5.91
CA ILE A 68 -10.56 -17.44 6.82
C ILE A 68 -11.22 -16.91 8.10
N GLU A 69 -12.37 -16.23 7.97
CA GLU A 69 -13.12 -15.68 9.09
C GLU A 69 -13.51 -16.78 10.09
N ARG A 70 -14.06 -17.89 9.60
CA ARG A 70 -14.39 -19.06 10.40
C ARG A 70 -13.17 -19.69 11.08
N ALA A 71 -12.07 -19.81 10.34
CA ALA A 71 -10.84 -20.42 10.87
C ALA A 71 -10.13 -19.55 11.92
N LEU A 72 -10.21 -18.22 11.80
CA LEU A 72 -9.53 -17.27 12.68
C LEU A 72 -10.44 -16.64 13.76
N GLY A 73 -11.74 -16.97 13.75
CA GLY A 73 -12.72 -16.48 14.72
C GLY A 73 -13.08 -15.00 14.52
N TYR A 74 -13.16 -14.56 13.28
CA TYR A 74 -13.75 -13.25 12.93
C TYR A 74 -15.26 -13.38 12.72
N ASP A 75 -15.97 -12.27 12.89
CA ASP A 75 -17.38 -12.17 12.51
C ASP A 75 -17.51 -12.32 10.98
N GLU A 76 -18.59 -13.00 10.55
CA GLU A 76 -18.84 -13.21 9.11
C GLU A 76 -19.06 -11.87 8.40
N GLY A 77 -18.35 -11.68 7.30
CA GLY A 77 -18.39 -10.45 6.49
C GLY A 77 -17.41 -9.36 6.92
N PHE A 78 -16.71 -9.52 8.04
CA PHE A 78 -15.75 -8.52 8.54
C PHE A 78 -14.61 -8.27 7.55
N LEU A 79 -13.94 -9.32 7.07
CA LEU A 79 -12.84 -9.19 6.13
C LEU A 79 -13.28 -8.69 4.76
N LEU A 80 -14.50 -9.06 4.32
CA LEU A 80 -15.09 -8.54 3.08
C LEU A 80 -15.39 -7.05 3.16
N ALA A 81 -15.95 -6.60 4.26
CA ALA A 81 -16.20 -5.18 4.48
C ALA A 81 -14.88 -4.39 4.48
N LEU A 82 -13.83 -4.92 5.12
CA LEU A 82 -12.49 -4.31 5.06
C LEU A 82 -11.93 -4.27 3.65
N GLN A 83 -12.13 -5.33 2.85
CA GLN A 83 -11.72 -5.34 1.44
C GLN A 83 -12.43 -4.25 0.64
N ALA A 84 -13.72 -4.06 0.86
CA ALA A 84 -14.49 -2.99 0.21
C ALA A 84 -13.96 -1.60 0.58
N TYR A 85 -13.74 -1.34 1.86
CA TYR A 85 -13.14 -0.07 2.33
C TYR A 85 -11.73 0.16 1.79
N TYR A 86 -10.92 -0.89 1.72
CA TYR A 86 -9.59 -0.82 1.12
C TYR A 86 -9.67 -0.46 -0.37
N ASN A 87 -10.55 -1.11 -1.13
CA ASN A 87 -10.75 -0.83 -2.56
C ASN A 87 -11.21 0.62 -2.79
N ILE A 88 -12.12 1.12 -1.96
CA ILE A 88 -12.59 2.53 -2.01
C ILE A 88 -11.42 3.48 -1.74
N ALA A 89 -10.61 3.21 -0.73
CA ALA A 89 -9.45 4.04 -0.39
C ALA A 89 -8.40 4.03 -1.52
N GLU A 90 -8.13 2.87 -2.13
CA GLU A 90 -7.26 2.76 -3.29
C GLU A 90 -7.79 3.52 -4.51
N TYR A 91 -9.10 3.43 -4.77
CA TYR A 91 -9.74 4.16 -5.86
C TYR A 91 -9.59 5.68 -5.64
N LYS A 92 -9.94 6.18 -4.45
CA LYS A 92 -9.79 7.61 -4.10
C LYS A 92 -8.35 8.09 -4.19
N ARG A 93 -7.38 7.26 -3.80
CA ARG A 93 -5.96 7.57 -3.92
C ARG A 93 -5.54 7.70 -5.39
N LYS A 94 -6.04 6.82 -6.25
CA LYS A 94 -5.82 6.90 -7.70
C LYS A 94 -6.46 8.16 -8.28
N GLU A 95 -7.73 8.45 -7.95
CA GLU A 95 -8.40 9.69 -8.39
C GLU A 95 -7.63 10.94 -7.95
N ALA A 96 -7.20 11.01 -6.70
CA ALA A 96 -6.39 12.12 -6.19
C ALA A 96 -5.04 12.24 -6.94
N SER A 97 -4.46 11.15 -7.39
CA SER A 97 -3.24 11.18 -8.22
C SER A 97 -3.50 11.63 -9.67
N PHE A 98 -4.73 11.44 -10.19
CA PHE A 98 -5.12 11.92 -11.52
C PHE A 98 -5.64 13.37 -11.53
N SER A 99 -6.01 13.93 -10.39
CA SER A 99 -6.55 15.30 -10.30
C SER A 99 -5.49 16.40 -10.33
N VAL A 100 -4.23 16.06 -10.50
CA VAL A 100 -3.16 17.04 -10.69
C VAL A 100 -3.25 17.55 -12.13
N THR A 101 -3.83 18.75 -12.30
CA THR A 101 -3.92 19.41 -13.61
C THR A 101 -2.79 20.43 -13.74
N GLY A 102 -2.06 20.35 -14.85
CA GLY A 102 -0.98 21.28 -15.19
C GLY A 102 0.40 20.64 -15.18
N VAL A 103 1.39 21.47 -15.46
CA VAL A 103 2.83 21.15 -15.43
C VAL A 103 3.45 21.95 -14.30
N PRO A 104 4.23 21.33 -13.39
CA PRO A 104 4.90 22.07 -12.33
C PRO A 104 5.98 22.98 -12.91
N ASP A 105 6.17 24.14 -12.31
CA ASP A 105 7.22 25.10 -12.71
C ASP A 105 8.57 24.73 -12.09
N ILE A 106 9.14 23.66 -12.62
CA ILE A 106 10.44 23.10 -12.22
C ILE A 106 11.40 23.07 -13.40
N ARG A 107 12.68 23.02 -13.10
CA ARG A 107 13.72 22.99 -14.14
C ARG A 107 13.65 21.72 -14.97
N LYS A 108 13.46 21.88 -16.29
CA LYS A 108 13.38 20.76 -17.25
C LYS A 108 14.62 19.86 -17.24
N ILE A 109 15.79 20.41 -16.89
CA ILE A 109 17.05 19.67 -16.80
C ILE A 109 17.01 18.51 -15.80
N LEU A 110 16.13 18.55 -14.80
CA LEU A 110 15.95 17.45 -13.85
C LEU A 110 15.45 16.17 -14.53
N PHE A 111 14.84 16.32 -15.71
CA PHE A 111 14.22 15.24 -16.50
C PHE A 111 14.90 15.10 -17.87
N TRP A 112 16.21 15.34 -17.96
CA TRP A 112 16.99 15.31 -19.20
C TRP A 112 16.90 13.99 -19.99
N ASP A 113 16.59 12.89 -19.30
CA ASP A 113 16.44 11.52 -19.82
C ASP A 113 14.98 11.16 -20.16
N THR A 114 14.06 12.11 -20.04
CA THR A 114 12.62 11.90 -20.19
C THR A 114 12.02 13.06 -20.98
N ASP A 115 11.07 12.80 -21.87
CA ASP A 115 10.33 13.84 -22.57
C ASP A 115 9.42 14.59 -21.59
N PHE A 116 9.88 15.76 -21.12
CA PHE A 116 9.23 16.57 -20.09
C PHE A 116 7.78 16.91 -20.43
N ASP A 117 7.49 17.18 -21.71
CA ASP A 117 6.16 17.62 -22.16
C ASP A 117 5.17 16.44 -22.27
N LYS A 118 5.65 15.20 -22.20
CA LYS A 118 4.86 13.97 -22.20
C LYS A 118 4.75 13.28 -20.85
N ILE A 119 5.31 13.88 -19.80
CA ILE A 119 5.22 13.30 -18.45
C ILE A 119 3.75 13.36 -17.98
N ASP A 120 3.21 12.21 -17.61
CA ASP A 120 1.95 12.14 -16.85
C ASP A 120 2.23 12.43 -15.37
N TRP A 121 2.13 13.70 -15.00
CA TRP A 121 2.46 14.22 -13.67
C TRP A 121 1.63 13.56 -12.55
N GLY A 122 0.38 13.19 -12.83
CA GLY A 122 -0.45 12.48 -11.87
C GLY A 122 0.01 11.04 -11.65
N ARG A 123 0.21 10.31 -12.74
CA ARG A 123 0.57 8.90 -12.73
C ARG A 123 1.95 8.64 -12.14
N TYR A 124 2.93 9.49 -12.48
CA TYR A 124 4.32 9.32 -12.06
C TYR A 124 4.70 10.17 -10.85
N ARG A 125 3.72 10.63 -10.06
CA ARG A 125 3.93 11.47 -8.88
C ARG A 125 5.12 11.04 -8.02
N ASN A 126 5.18 9.78 -7.61
CA ASN A 126 6.23 9.30 -6.72
C ASN A 126 7.62 9.41 -7.36
N PHE A 127 7.73 9.06 -8.62
CA PHE A 127 8.97 9.19 -9.40
C PHE A 127 9.40 10.65 -9.52
N VAL A 128 8.46 11.55 -9.83
CA VAL A 128 8.72 12.97 -9.98
C VAL A 128 9.19 13.58 -8.66
N VAL A 129 8.46 13.34 -7.56
CA VAL A 129 8.81 13.84 -6.23
C VAL A 129 10.19 13.35 -5.81
N GLN A 130 10.45 12.06 -5.95
CA GLN A 130 11.73 11.48 -5.60
C GLN A 130 12.88 12.10 -6.41
N ARG A 131 12.70 12.25 -7.73
CA ARG A 131 13.70 12.85 -8.60
C ARG A 131 14.02 14.32 -8.26
N VAL A 132 12.98 15.10 -7.92
CA VAL A 132 13.16 16.49 -7.49
C VAL A 132 13.85 16.57 -6.14
N LEU A 133 13.51 15.71 -5.19
CA LEU A 133 14.21 15.64 -3.90
C LEU A 133 15.69 15.22 -4.03
N GLU A 134 16.02 14.39 -5.02
CA GLU A 134 17.40 13.93 -5.26
C GLU A 134 18.27 14.97 -5.99
N ARG A 135 17.70 15.79 -6.88
CA ARG A 135 18.45 16.59 -7.86
C ARG A 135 18.01 18.04 -7.96
N GLY A 136 16.85 18.37 -7.40
CA GLY A 136 16.30 19.73 -7.39
C GLY A 136 16.98 20.62 -6.36
N ASP A 137 16.86 21.93 -6.55
CA ASP A 137 17.18 22.89 -5.53
C ASP A 137 15.95 23.19 -4.65
N GLU A 138 16.11 24.13 -3.72
CA GLU A 138 15.06 24.48 -2.76
C GLU A 138 13.79 24.99 -3.47
N ALA A 139 13.92 25.76 -4.55
CA ALA A 139 12.79 26.26 -5.32
C ALA A 139 12.03 25.14 -6.05
N ASP A 140 12.72 24.17 -6.65
CA ASP A 140 12.12 23.01 -7.29
C ASP A 140 11.36 22.15 -6.25
N ILE A 141 11.93 21.99 -5.06
CA ILE A 141 11.34 21.20 -3.97
C ILE A 141 10.08 21.89 -3.47
N GLU A 142 10.12 23.19 -3.20
CA GLU A 142 8.95 23.97 -2.78
C GLU A 142 7.83 23.90 -3.81
N GLU A 143 8.16 24.04 -5.10
CA GLU A 143 7.18 23.96 -6.16
C GLU A 143 6.53 22.56 -6.23
N ILE A 144 7.29 21.49 -6.12
CA ILE A 144 6.73 20.13 -6.12
C ILE A 144 5.86 19.86 -4.89
N ILE A 145 6.23 20.36 -3.74
CA ILE A 145 5.42 20.30 -2.52
C ILE A 145 4.09 21.02 -2.73
N ARG A 146 4.14 22.21 -3.29
CA ARG A 146 2.96 23.03 -3.62
C ARG A 146 2.08 22.33 -4.66
N PHE A 147 2.68 21.88 -5.75
CA PHE A 147 1.99 21.27 -6.90
C PHE A 147 1.23 19.99 -6.53
N TYR A 148 1.83 19.12 -5.71
CA TYR A 148 1.19 17.89 -5.25
C TYR A 148 0.45 18.01 -3.91
N GLY A 149 0.48 19.17 -3.25
CA GLY A 149 -0.10 19.34 -1.93
C GLY A 149 0.49 18.40 -0.87
N ILE A 150 1.82 18.19 -0.92
CA ILE A 150 2.52 17.29 0.00
C ILE A 150 2.72 18.03 1.33
N LYS A 151 2.43 17.36 2.45
CA LYS A 151 2.78 17.89 3.76
C LYS A 151 4.26 17.67 4.03
N GLN A 152 4.90 18.64 4.68
CA GLN A 152 6.32 18.56 5.06
C GLN A 152 6.65 17.29 5.85
N SER A 153 5.70 16.78 6.66
CA SER A 153 5.84 15.51 7.41
C SER A 153 5.97 14.28 6.53
N ASP A 154 5.37 14.33 5.34
CA ASP A 154 5.20 13.18 4.46
C ASP A 154 6.36 13.08 3.43
N ILE A 155 7.26 14.07 3.41
CA ILE A 155 8.44 14.09 2.53
C ILE A 155 9.35 12.90 2.81
N LYS A 156 9.45 12.46 4.06
CA LYS A 156 10.25 11.30 4.48
C LYS A 156 9.81 9.99 3.83
N ASP A 157 8.54 9.89 3.42
CA ASP A 157 8.01 8.71 2.74
C ASP A 157 8.51 8.59 1.28
N TYR A 158 9.11 9.68 0.76
CA TYR A 158 9.71 9.76 -0.57
C TYR A 158 11.24 9.64 -0.56
N GLU A 159 11.87 9.40 0.62
CA GLU A 159 13.32 9.19 0.67
C GLU A 159 13.71 8.02 -0.24
N PRO A 160 14.79 8.18 -1.04
CA PRO A 160 15.21 7.17 -2.00
C PRO A 160 15.51 5.87 -1.27
N THR A 161 14.71 4.84 -1.55
CA THR A 161 15.11 3.47 -1.25
C THR A 161 16.39 3.24 -2.05
N ASN A 162 17.46 2.99 -1.38
CA ASN A 162 18.88 2.93 -1.75
C ASN A 162 19.20 1.88 -2.85
N SER A 163 18.49 1.91 -4.00
CA SER A 163 18.54 0.85 -5.01
C SER A 163 19.15 1.25 -6.36
N TYR A 164 19.59 2.51 -6.53
CA TYR A 164 20.30 2.92 -7.75
C TYR A 164 21.54 3.77 -7.45
N ARG A 165 22.46 3.26 -6.64
CA ARG A 165 23.86 3.65 -6.82
C ARG A 165 24.36 2.97 -8.09
N ILE A 166 24.31 3.69 -9.21
CA ILE A 166 25.15 3.38 -10.35
C ILE A 166 26.59 3.37 -9.82
N ARG A 167 27.20 2.20 -9.79
CA ARG A 167 28.65 2.09 -9.56
C ARG A 167 29.32 2.81 -10.74
N THR A 168 29.71 4.04 -10.54
CA THR A 168 30.74 4.65 -11.39
C THR A 168 32.04 3.93 -11.09
N ASN A 169 32.38 2.95 -11.95
CA ASN A 169 33.75 2.46 -12.04
C ASN A 169 34.59 3.64 -12.52
N THR A 170 35.29 4.26 -11.62
CA THR A 170 36.47 5.08 -11.97
C THR A 170 37.66 4.16 -11.79
N GLU A 171 38.23 3.72 -12.95
CA GLU A 171 39.64 3.46 -13.03
C GLU A 171 40.41 4.79 -13.13
#